data_0be3a5ccb553f642419ffdb71ca14052
#
_entry.id   0be3a5ccb553f642419ffdb71ca14052
#
_cell.length_a   1.000
_cell.length_b   1.000
_cell.length_c   1.000
_cell.angle_alpha   90.00
_cell.angle_beta   90.00
_cell.angle_gamma   90.00
#
_symmetry.space_group_name_H-M   'P 1'
#
loop_
_entity.id
_entity.type
_entity.pdbx_description
1 polymer ?
#
loop_
_entity_poly.entity_id
_entity_poly.type
_entity_poly.pdbx_seq_one_letter_code
_entity_poly.pdbx_strand_id
1 'polypeptide(L)'
;MADFLVLTLDCNDLDVQRAFWTAALGYIEQGGVGQYRALVDPQGMQPKLLLQQVDEPKGAKNRLHLDLHVADVEGEAQRLEALGATRVQRVDEFGFFWVVLHDPEGNEFCVVPT
;
A
#
# COMPACT_ATOMS: atom_id res chain seq x y z
N MET A 1 -11.99 22.28 -6.90
CA MET A 1 -10.85 21.33 -6.92
C MET A 1 -10.31 21.19 -5.51
N ALA A 2 -9.80 19.99 -5.20
CA ALA A 2 -9.16 19.78 -3.90
C ALA A 2 -7.78 20.45 -3.85
N ASP A 3 -7.41 20.96 -2.69
CA ASP A 3 -6.07 21.52 -2.49
C ASP A 3 -5.01 20.41 -2.38
N PHE A 4 -5.38 19.27 -1.82
CA PHE A 4 -4.52 18.09 -1.74
C PHE A 4 -5.36 16.82 -1.61
N LEU A 5 -4.72 15.68 -1.80
CA LEU A 5 -5.37 14.37 -1.79
C LEU A 5 -4.82 13.52 -0.65
N VAL A 6 -5.71 12.89 0.09
CA VAL A 6 -5.36 11.89 1.10
C VAL A 6 -6.00 10.56 0.71
N LEU A 7 -5.23 9.48 0.76
CA LEU A 7 -5.76 8.13 0.57
C LEU A 7 -6.06 7.55 1.96
N THR A 8 -7.28 7.10 2.16
CA THR A 8 -7.66 6.45 3.42
C THR A 8 -7.86 4.96 3.18
N LEU A 9 -7.13 4.16 3.95
CA LEU A 9 -7.21 2.71 3.89
C LEU A 9 -7.80 2.19 5.19
N ASP A 10 -8.95 1.52 5.08
CA ASP A 10 -9.56 0.84 6.20
C ASP A 10 -8.78 -0.41 6.54
N CYS A 11 -8.60 -0.69 7.82
CA CYS A 11 -7.84 -1.85 8.27
C CYS A 11 -8.40 -2.38 9.59
N ASN A 12 -8.11 -3.64 9.89
CA ASN A 12 -8.51 -4.25 11.14
C ASN A 12 -7.43 -4.16 12.21
N ASP A 13 -6.16 -4.19 11.82
CA ASP A 13 -5.01 -4.13 12.72
C ASP A 13 -4.12 -2.95 12.33
N LEU A 14 -4.25 -1.85 13.08
CA LEU A 14 -3.47 -0.63 12.83
C LEU A 14 -1.96 -0.87 12.89
N ASP A 15 -1.51 -1.66 13.86
CA ASP A 15 -0.06 -1.84 14.06
C ASP A 15 0.58 -2.63 12.92
N VAL A 16 -0.10 -3.68 12.46
CA VAL A 16 0.38 -4.48 11.33
C VAL A 16 0.43 -3.65 10.05
N GLN A 17 -0.65 -2.92 9.77
CA GLN A 17 -0.74 -2.11 8.55
C GLN A 17 0.22 -0.92 8.59
N ARG A 18 0.37 -0.28 9.74
CA ARG A 18 1.33 0.81 9.91
C ARG A 18 2.76 0.32 9.65
N ALA A 19 3.13 -0.82 10.25
CA ALA A 19 4.47 -1.36 10.07
C ALA A 19 4.74 -1.71 8.60
N PHE A 20 3.78 -2.36 7.95
CA PHE A 20 3.92 -2.73 6.54
C PHE A 20 4.03 -1.51 5.63
N TRP A 21 3.06 -0.61 5.70
CA TRP A 21 2.97 0.49 4.74
C TRP A 21 4.05 1.56 4.94
N THR A 22 4.50 1.81 6.17
CA THR A 22 5.65 2.69 6.38
C THR A 22 6.90 2.14 5.72
N ALA A 23 7.17 0.84 5.89
CA ALA A 23 8.33 0.21 5.27
C ALA A 23 8.18 0.07 3.75
N ALA A 24 6.98 -0.30 3.28
CA ALA A 24 6.71 -0.49 1.86
C ALA A 24 6.89 0.80 1.06
N LEU A 25 6.37 1.92 1.57
CA LEU A 25 6.38 3.21 0.87
C LEU A 25 7.58 4.09 1.23
N GLY A 26 8.34 3.73 2.26
CA GLY A 26 9.36 4.63 2.80
C GLY A 26 8.74 5.85 3.49
N TYR A 27 7.54 5.70 4.00
CA TYR A 27 6.82 6.76 4.71
C TYR A 27 7.20 6.77 6.19
N ILE A 28 6.90 7.88 6.84
CA ILE A 28 7.04 8.02 8.29
C ILE A 28 5.67 8.25 8.91
N GLU A 29 5.52 7.85 10.16
CA GLU A 29 4.29 8.11 10.90
C GLU A 29 4.26 9.57 11.35
N GLN A 30 3.19 10.27 10.99
CA GLN A 30 3.00 11.67 11.38
C GLN A 30 2.24 11.80 12.69
N GLY A 31 1.61 10.72 13.13
CA GLY A 31 0.84 10.68 14.37
C GLY A 31 -0.52 10.03 14.14
N GLY A 32 -1.36 10.10 15.16
CA GLY A 32 -2.69 9.52 15.09
C GLY A 32 -3.55 9.92 16.25
N VAL A 33 -4.85 9.70 16.08
CA VAL A 33 -5.88 9.93 17.12
C VAL A 33 -6.85 8.76 17.05
N GLY A 34 -6.99 8.04 18.17
CA GLY A 34 -7.93 6.93 18.23
C GLY A 34 -7.67 5.87 17.17
N GLN A 35 -8.64 5.62 16.31
CA GLN A 35 -8.58 4.61 15.25
C GLN A 35 -7.80 5.06 14.00
N TYR A 36 -7.17 6.22 14.03
CA TYR A 36 -6.47 6.77 12.87
C TYR A 36 -4.96 6.82 13.08
N ARG A 37 -4.21 6.54 12.01
CA ARG A 37 -2.76 6.75 11.94
C ARG A 37 -2.41 7.36 10.59
N ALA A 38 -1.70 8.48 10.60
CA ALA A 38 -1.31 9.17 9.38
C ALA A 38 0.13 8.80 9.01
N LEU A 39 0.31 8.34 7.77
CA LEU A 39 1.61 8.02 7.21
C LEU A 39 1.90 9.03 6.09
N VAL A 40 3.09 9.62 6.10
CA VAL A 40 3.44 10.67 5.14
C VAL A 40 4.78 10.38 4.48
N ASP A 41 4.89 10.81 3.23
CA ASP A 41 6.16 10.84 2.51
C ASP A 41 7.04 11.92 3.17
N PRO A 42 8.23 11.58 3.70
CA PRO A 42 9.10 12.56 4.33
C PRO A 42 9.55 13.68 3.38
N GLN A 43 9.47 13.44 2.07
CA GLN A 43 9.81 14.45 1.06
C GLN A 43 8.59 15.28 0.62
N GLY A 44 7.40 14.90 1.07
CA GLY A 44 6.17 15.64 0.77
C GLY A 44 5.72 15.57 -0.68
N MET A 45 6.20 14.61 -1.46
CA MET A 45 5.89 14.50 -2.89
C MET A 45 4.72 13.57 -3.20
N GLN A 46 4.48 12.58 -2.34
CA GLN A 46 3.44 11.58 -2.53
C GLN A 46 2.28 11.84 -1.56
N PRO A 47 1.08 11.39 -1.88
CA PRO A 47 -0.07 11.64 -1.02
C PRO A 47 0.05 10.96 0.34
N LYS A 48 -0.54 11.58 1.35
CA LYS A 48 -0.66 10.98 2.68
C LYS A 48 -1.49 9.71 2.59
N LEU A 49 -1.09 8.69 3.33
CA LEU A 49 -1.88 7.48 3.55
C LEU A 49 -2.40 7.51 4.99
N LEU A 50 -3.70 7.64 5.13
CA LEU A 50 -4.36 7.60 6.42
C LEU A 50 -4.91 6.19 6.66
N LEU A 51 -4.48 5.55 7.74
CA LEU A 51 -5.03 4.27 8.15
C LEU A 51 -6.18 4.51 9.12
N GLN A 52 -7.30 3.85 8.87
CA GLN A 52 -8.47 3.92 9.75
C GLN A 52 -8.84 2.51 10.20
N GLN A 53 -8.80 2.29 11.50
CA GLN A 53 -9.22 0.99 12.05
C GLN A 53 -10.74 0.88 12.01
N VAL A 54 -11.22 -0.24 11.45
CA VAL A 54 -12.64 -0.56 11.33
C VAL A 54 -12.85 -2.01 11.77
N ASP A 55 -14.11 -2.34 12.10
CA ASP A 55 -14.46 -3.71 12.52
C ASP A 55 -14.74 -4.61 11.30
N GLU A 56 -15.19 -4.03 10.19
CA GLU A 56 -15.56 -4.79 9.00
C GLU A 56 -14.33 -5.44 8.38
N PRO A 57 -14.35 -6.76 8.11
CA PRO A 57 -13.25 -7.41 7.40
C PRO A 57 -13.26 -7.01 5.93
N LYS A 58 -12.10 -7.16 5.29
CA LYS A 58 -12.04 -7.00 3.86
C LYS A 58 -12.90 -8.06 3.18
N GLY A 59 -13.76 -7.62 2.28
CA GLY A 59 -14.66 -8.49 1.54
C GLY A 59 -14.18 -8.74 0.10
N ALA A 60 -14.87 -8.12 -0.87
CA ALA A 60 -14.55 -8.29 -2.28
C ALA A 60 -13.24 -7.59 -2.68
N LYS A 61 -12.82 -7.79 -3.93
CA LYS A 61 -11.64 -7.12 -4.50
C LYS A 61 -11.75 -5.61 -4.36
N ASN A 62 -10.64 -4.96 -3.98
CA ASN A 62 -10.60 -3.50 -3.87
C ASN A 62 -10.87 -2.87 -5.23
N ARG A 63 -11.73 -1.86 -5.25
CA ARG A 63 -12.04 -1.12 -6.46
C ARG A 63 -11.00 -0.05 -6.76
N LEU A 64 -10.33 0.44 -5.72
CA LEU A 64 -9.19 1.32 -5.83
C LEU A 64 -7.97 0.57 -5.30
N HIS A 65 -6.91 0.52 -6.08
CA HIS A 65 -5.65 -0.09 -5.66
C HIS A 65 -4.48 0.82 -5.97
N LEU A 66 -3.40 0.66 -5.21
CA LEU A 66 -2.18 1.43 -5.41
C LEU A 66 -1.28 0.69 -6.41
N ASP A 67 -0.67 1.44 -7.32
CA ASP A 67 0.35 0.93 -8.23
C ASP A 67 1.67 1.58 -7.88
N LEU A 68 2.62 0.77 -7.43
CA LEU A 68 3.95 1.23 -7.05
C LEU A 68 4.88 1.08 -8.24
N HIS A 69 5.29 2.19 -8.84
CA HIS A 69 6.15 2.19 -10.01
C HIS A 69 7.61 2.14 -9.57
N VAL A 70 8.34 1.13 -10.03
CA VAL A 70 9.73 0.89 -9.66
C VAL A 70 10.53 0.44 -10.88
N ALA A 71 11.86 0.60 -10.81
CA ALA A 71 12.73 0.14 -11.89
C ALA A 71 12.87 -1.38 -11.90
N ASP A 72 12.94 -2.02 -10.75
CA ASP A 72 13.11 -3.47 -10.60
C ASP A 72 11.88 -4.08 -9.95
N VAL A 73 10.92 -4.49 -10.78
CA VAL A 73 9.64 -5.03 -10.32
C VAL A 73 9.84 -6.30 -9.48
N GLU A 74 10.66 -7.24 -9.96
CA GLU A 74 10.84 -8.51 -9.24
C GLU A 74 11.57 -8.32 -7.93
N GLY A 75 12.61 -7.49 -7.90
CA GLY A 75 13.33 -7.17 -6.67
C GLY A 75 12.44 -6.50 -5.64
N GLU A 76 11.59 -5.58 -6.07
CA GLU A 76 10.66 -4.90 -5.18
C GLU A 76 9.58 -5.85 -4.66
N ALA A 77 9.04 -6.72 -5.52
CA ALA A 77 8.07 -7.71 -5.09
C ALA A 77 8.64 -8.62 -3.99
N GLN A 78 9.89 -9.07 -4.15
CA GLN A 78 10.57 -9.88 -3.14
C GLN A 78 10.76 -9.11 -1.83
N ARG A 79 11.14 -7.84 -1.91
CA ARG A 79 11.30 -6.99 -0.72
C ARG A 79 9.98 -6.85 0.03
N LEU A 80 8.88 -6.62 -0.69
CA LEU A 80 7.54 -6.46 -0.10
C LEU A 80 7.03 -7.77 0.51
N GLU A 81 7.33 -8.90 -0.13
CA GLU A 81 7.01 -10.21 0.44
C GLU A 81 7.72 -10.43 1.78
N ALA A 82 8.97 -10.02 1.89
CA ALA A 82 9.72 -10.10 3.15
C ALA A 82 9.13 -9.21 4.24
N LEU A 83 8.41 -8.14 3.87
CA LEU A 83 7.73 -7.25 4.81
C LEU A 83 6.34 -7.76 5.22
N GLY A 84 5.80 -8.77 4.55
CA GLY A 84 4.51 -9.34 4.89
C GLY A 84 3.48 -9.36 3.78
N ALA A 85 3.81 -8.89 2.58
CA ALA A 85 2.91 -9.01 1.44
C ALA A 85 2.87 -10.43 0.91
N THR A 86 1.79 -10.77 0.22
CA THR A 86 1.63 -12.07 -0.44
C THR A 86 1.53 -11.84 -1.94
N ARG A 87 2.38 -12.50 -2.70
CA ARG A 87 2.31 -12.46 -4.16
C ARG A 87 1.07 -13.22 -4.63
N VAL A 88 0.29 -12.59 -5.51
CA VAL A 88 -0.94 -13.18 -6.04
C VAL A 88 -0.75 -13.65 -7.48
N GLN A 89 -0.19 -12.79 -8.33
CA GLN A 89 -0.19 -13.03 -9.76
C GLN A 89 0.85 -12.17 -10.45
N ARG A 90 1.49 -12.73 -11.48
CA ARG A 90 2.24 -11.98 -12.46
C ARG A 90 1.37 -11.80 -13.69
N VAL A 91 1.31 -10.59 -14.22
CA VAL A 91 0.60 -10.26 -15.46
C VAL A 91 1.61 -9.81 -16.50
N ASP A 92 1.59 -10.48 -17.66
CA ASP A 92 2.44 -10.13 -18.81
C ASP A 92 1.54 -9.60 -19.93
N GLU A 93 1.65 -8.32 -20.23
CA GLU A 93 0.87 -7.66 -21.27
C GLU A 93 1.66 -6.50 -21.87
N PHE A 94 1.41 -6.22 -23.14
CA PHE A 94 1.94 -5.04 -23.84
C PHE A 94 3.48 -4.95 -23.81
N GLY A 95 4.17 -6.09 -23.72
CA GLY A 95 5.64 -6.14 -23.76
C GLY A 95 6.33 -5.89 -22.42
N PHE A 96 5.59 -5.76 -21.34
CA PHE A 96 6.14 -5.65 -19.99
C PHE A 96 5.30 -6.45 -19.00
N PHE A 97 5.77 -6.53 -17.75
CA PHE A 97 5.01 -7.27 -16.74
C PHE A 97 4.90 -6.46 -15.45
N TRP A 98 3.91 -6.80 -14.68
CA TRP A 98 3.76 -6.30 -13.31
C TRP A 98 3.33 -7.44 -12.40
N VAL A 99 3.42 -7.20 -11.08
CA VAL A 99 3.08 -8.20 -10.07
C VAL A 99 1.96 -7.65 -9.20
N VAL A 100 0.92 -8.45 -9.02
CA VAL A 100 -0.16 -8.15 -8.08
C VAL A 100 0.18 -8.80 -6.75
N LEU A 101 0.07 -8.04 -5.66
CA LEU A 101 0.28 -8.54 -4.31
C LEU A 101 -0.91 -8.19 -3.42
N HIS A 102 -1.00 -8.89 -2.30
CA HIS A 102 -1.86 -8.51 -1.19
C HIS A 102 -1.02 -7.93 -0.07
N ASP A 103 -1.50 -6.87 0.57
CA ASP A 103 -0.92 -6.40 1.82
C ASP A 103 -1.28 -7.38 2.95
N PRO A 104 -0.81 -7.20 4.19
CA PRO A 104 -1.06 -8.17 5.26
C PRO A 104 -2.54 -8.45 5.56
N GLU A 105 -3.45 -7.57 5.14
CA GLU A 105 -4.90 -7.77 5.33
C GLU A 105 -5.64 -8.14 4.04
N GLY A 106 -4.90 -8.44 2.97
CA GLY A 106 -5.48 -8.90 1.72
C GLY A 106 -5.87 -7.80 0.74
N ASN A 107 -5.47 -6.55 0.97
CA ASN A 107 -5.73 -5.47 0.03
C ASN A 107 -4.84 -5.62 -1.20
N GLU A 108 -5.44 -5.60 -2.39
CA GLU A 108 -4.70 -5.72 -3.65
C GLU A 108 -3.93 -4.43 -3.95
N PHE A 109 -2.68 -4.60 -4.34
CA PHE A 109 -1.86 -3.52 -4.89
C PHE A 109 -0.89 -4.11 -5.92
N CYS A 110 -0.30 -3.26 -6.74
CA CYS A 110 0.56 -3.72 -7.82
C CYS A 110 1.95 -3.09 -7.74
N VAL A 111 2.95 -3.83 -8.21
CA VAL A 111 4.29 -3.32 -8.48
C VAL A 111 4.45 -3.30 -9.99
N VAL A 112 4.74 -2.13 -10.55
CA VAL A 112 4.65 -1.85 -11.97
C VAL A 112 5.97 -1.20 -12.42
N PRO A 113 6.47 -1.46 -13.64
CA PRO A 113 7.69 -0.82 -14.11
C PRO A 113 7.50 0.69 -14.31
N THR A 114 8.57 1.43 -14.09
CA THR A 114 8.62 2.88 -14.38
C THR A 114 8.66 3.16 -15.87
#